data_3426b86699140806b2e9c119afa6c740
#
_entry.id   3426b86699140806b2e9c119afa6c740
#
_cell.length_a   1.000
_cell.length_b   1.000
_cell.length_c   1.000
_cell.angle_alpha   90.00
_cell.angle_beta   90.00
_cell.angle_gamma   90.00
#
_symmetry.space_group_name_H-M   'P 1'
#
loop_
_entity.id
_entity.type
_entity.pdbx_description
1 polymer ?
#
loop_
_entity_poly.entity_id
_entity_poly.type
_entity_poly.pdbx_seq_one_letter_code
_entity_poly.pdbx_strand_id
1 'polypeptide(L)'
;MPTNFNDSCPYVLQSGHHSRLDLRRFSVLHAEGQRLVKGWFDRAYELKGDDNESFEGFIFAWFAVNGWAACVTTKDRDSEYIGLLWRSLDLREKFTTLLANNSGFSSVATEFHAFWPIFKAQDIRRAGHHGLNINNRKEIIDYYFKNGISSYAPDCWQFHQSAGEKIPLDWPHTLQAIYRVRNNLFHGEKSAHSEMDQLIVKLAFQTLIGFFRGAEIL
;
A
#
# COMPACT_ATOMS: atom_id res chain seq x y z
N MET A 1 -20.73 17.87 -16.11
CA MET A 1 -21.34 17.51 -14.81
C MET A 1 -20.27 16.70 -14.06
N PRO A 2 -19.81 17.13 -12.90
CA PRO A 2 -18.83 16.35 -12.15
C PRO A 2 -19.50 15.09 -11.62
N THR A 3 -18.91 13.97 -11.97
CA THR A 3 -19.30 12.63 -11.60
C THR A 3 -19.09 12.42 -10.10
N ASN A 4 -20.13 11.93 -9.45
CA ASN A 4 -20.19 11.25 -8.16
C ASN A 4 -18.86 11.14 -7.41
N PHE A 5 -18.56 12.13 -6.57
CA PHE A 5 -17.69 11.91 -5.44
C PHE A 5 -18.37 10.87 -4.55
N ASN A 6 -17.66 9.80 -4.23
CA ASN A 6 -18.13 8.84 -3.25
C ASN A 6 -18.46 9.59 -1.95
N ASP A 7 -19.74 9.70 -1.62
CA ASP A 7 -20.23 10.38 -0.42
C ASP A 7 -19.82 9.69 0.89
N SER A 8 -18.98 8.66 0.80
CA SER A 8 -18.47 7.91 1.95
C SER A 8 -17.11 7.28 1.65
N CYS A 9 -16.30 7.10 2.69
CA CYS A 9 -15.07 6.33 2.58
C CYS A 9 -15.41 4.83 2.37
N PRO A 10 -14.98 4.21 1.25
CA PRO A 10 -15.32 2.81 0.95
C PRO A 10 -14.66 1.81 1.90
N TYR A 11 -13.65 2.25 2.68
CA TYR A 11 -12.91 1.40 3.63
C TYR A 11 -13.55 1.36 5.02
N VAL A 12 -14.59 2.19 5.26
CA VAL A 12 -15.46 2.06 6.43
C VAL A 12 -16.45 0.94 6.13
N LEU A 13 -16.18 -0.25 6.66
CA LEU A 13 -17.03 -1.42 6.43
C LEU A 13 -18.32 -1.30 7.22
N GLN A 14 -19.44 -1.36 6.51
CA GLN A 14 -20.74 -1.61 7.14
C GLN A 14 -20.75 -3.03 7.74
N SER A 15 -21.50 -3.24 8.81
CA SER A 15 -21.65 -4.54 9.45
C SER A 15 -22.10 -5.59 8.42
N GLY A 16 -21.31 -6.66 8.26
CA GLY A 16 -21.60 -7.75 7.31
C GLY A 16 -20.69 -7.84 6.08
N HIS A 17 -19.86 -6.84 5.79
CA HIS A 17 -18.97 -6.84 4.63
C HIS A 17 -17.51 -7.25 4.95
N HIS A 18 -17.29 -7.83 6.13
CA HIS A 18 -15.98 -8.31 6.54
C HIS A 18 -15.64 -9.64 5.87
N SER A 19 -14.40 -9.81 5.45
CA SER A 19 -13.86 -11.12 5.08
C SER A 19 -13.12 -11.74 6.27
N ARG A 20 -13.36 -13.02 6.51
CA ARG A 20 -12.50 -13.84 7.37
C ARG A 20 -11.59 -14.64 6.47
N LEU A 21 -10.29 -14.38 6.59
CA LEU A 21 -9.28 -15.14 5.86
C LEU A 21 -8.79 -16.26 6.77
N ASP A 22 -8.66 -17.46 6.21
CA ASP A 22 -7.95 -18.53 6.90
C ASP A 22 -6.44 -18.36 6.67
N LEU A 23 -5.80 -17.59 7.55
CA LEU A 23 -4.35 -17.34 7.48
C LEU A 23 -3.53 -18.61 7.63
N ARG A 24 -4.11 -19.71 8.21
CA ARG A 24 -3.43 -21.00 8.38
C ARG A 24 -3.26 -21.74 7.04
N ARG A 25 -4.00 -21.37 6.00
CA ARG A 25 -3.83 -22.00 4.68
C ARG A 25 -2.41 -21.97 4.19
N PHE A 26 -1.65 -20.92 4.53
CA PHE A 26 -0.26 -20.84 4.16
C PHE A 26 0.60 -21.92 4.85
N SER A 27 0.30 -22.26 6.11
CA SER A 27 1.04 -23.31 6.83
C SER A 27 0.78 -24.74 6.33
N VAL A 28 -0.30 -24.94 5.55
CA VAL A 28 -0.62 -26.23 4.92
C VAL A 28 -0.31 -26.27 3.40
N LEU A 29 0.25 -25.18 2.86
CA LEU A 29 0.77 -25.16 1.50
C LEU A 29 1.92 -26.17 1.40
N HIS A 30 2.14 -26.78 0.22
CA HIS A 30 3.26 -27.70 0.01
C HIS A 30 4.62 -27.05 0.31
N ALA A 31 5.55 -27.84 0.80
CA ALA A 31 6.82 -27.34 1.38
C ALA A 31 7.65 -26.46 0.42
N GLU A 32 7.62 -26.74 -0.88
CA GLU A 32 8.33 -25.92 -1.88
C GLU A 32 7.72 -24.54 -2.04
N GLY A 33 6.38 -24.45 -2.08
CA GLY A 33 5.68 -23.18 -2.15
C GLY A 33 5.93 -22.32 -0.90
N GLN A 34 5.90 -22.93 0.29
CA GLN A 34 6.26 -22.23 1.53
C GLN A 34 7.70 -21.72 1.50
N ARG A 35 8.65 -22.57 1.05
CA ARG A 35 10.06 -22.20 0.93
C ARG A 35 10.27 -21.04 -0.01
N LEU A 36 9.59 -21.04 -1.16
CA LEU A 36 9.71 -19.98 -2.15
C LEU A 36 9.22 -18.63 -1.58
N VAL A 37 8.02 -18.61 -1.01
CA VAL A 37 7.43 -17.39 -0.42
C VAL A 37 8.30 -16.88 0.74
N LYS A 38 8.72 -17.76 1.64
CA LYS A 38 9.60 -17.39 2.76
C LYS A 38 10.96 -16.91 2.27
N GLY A 39 11.54 -17.55 1.26
CA GLY A 39 12.82 -17.13 0.68
C GLY A 39 12.77 -15.72 0.11
N TRP A 40 11.70 -15.35 -0.60
CA TRP A 40 11.50 -13.96 -1.04
C TRP A 40 11.33 -12.99 0.13
N PHE A 41 10.60 -13.42 1.17
CA PHE A 41 10.39 -12.59 2.34
C PHE A 41 11.68 -12.36 3.13
N ASP A 42 12.47 -13.42 3.34
CA ASP A 42 13.76 -13.35 4.02
C ASP A 42 14.75 -12.47 3.24
N ARG A 43 14.80 -12.63 1.91
CA ARG A 43 15.62 -11.75 1.05
C ARG A 43 15.19 -10.29 1.18
N ALA A 44 13.91 -10.01 1.14
CA ALA A 44 13.41 -8.65 1.35
C ALA A 44 13.78 -8.11 2.74
N TYR A 45 13.71 -8.96 3.76
CA TYR A 45 14.05 -8.56 5.13
C TYR A 45 15.52 -8.22 5.31
N GLU A 46 16.43 -8.95 4.63
CA GLU A 46 17.85 -8.63 4.59
C GLU A 46 18.14 -7.24 4.02
N LEU A 47 17.37 -6.82 3.01
CA LEU A 47 17.54 -5.55 2.31
C LEU A 47 16.91 -4.35 3.07
N LYS A 48 16.17 -4.59 4.15
CA LYS A 48 15.41 -3.55 4.87
C LYS A 48 16.26 -2.40 5.40
N GLY A 49 17.53 -2.65 5.69
CA GLY A 49 18.45 -1.67 6.27
C GLY A 49 19.21 -0.83 5.23
N ASP A 50 19.15 -1.18 3.95
CA ASP A 50 19.87 -0.50 2.88
C ASP A 50 18.93 0.40 2.07
N ASP A 51 19.20 1.70 2.14
CA ASP A 51 18.37 2.72 1.44
C ASP A 51 18.48 2.58 -0.09
N ASN A 52 19.63 2.13 -0.60
CA ASN A 52 19.87 1.97 -2.03
C ASN A 52 19.17 0.74 -2.60
N GLU A 53 18.85 -0.24 -1.76
CA GLU A 53 18.23 -1.52 -2.15
C GLU A 53 16.71 -1.53 -1.91
N SER A 54 16.11 -0.39 -1.56
CA SER A 54 14.68 -0.31 -1.22
C SER A 54 13.76 -0.73 -2.38
N PHE A 55 14.16 -0.50 -3.64
CA PHE A 55 13.41 -0.93 -4.81
C PHE A 55 13.43 -2.46 -4.94
N GLU A 56 14.61 -3.07 -4.84
CA GLU A 56 14.78 -4.52 -4.87
C GLU A 56 14.04 -5.18 -3.70
N GLY A 57 14.24 -4.65 -2.49
CA GLY A 57 13.57 -5.13 -1.29
C GLY A 57 12.04 -5.07 -1.41
N PHE A 58 11.49 -4.00 -1.96
CA PHE A 58 10.06 -3.89 -2.22
C PHE A 58 9.55 -4.94 -3.21
N ILE A 59 10.30 -5.21 -4.28
CA ILE A 59 9.93 -6.23 -5.27
C ILE A 59 9.88 -7.62 -4.62
N PHE A 60 10.90 -8.02 -3.86
CA PHE A 60 10.90 -9.30 -3.15
C PHE A 60 9.79 -9.39 -2.09
N ALA A 61 9.57 -8.32 -1.32
CA ALA A 61 8.46 -8.26 -0.37
C ALA A 61 7.11 -8.45 -1.06
N TRP A 62 6.94 -7.82 -2.23
CA TRP A 62 5.71 -7.96 -2.99
C TRP A 62 5.53 -9.36 -3.55
N PHE A 63 6.58 -10.02 -4.04
CA PHE A 63 6.50 -11.42 -4.48
C PHE A 63 6.09 -12.34 -3.34
N ALA A 64 6.66 -12.15 -2.15
CA ALA A 64 6.27 -12.92 -0.96
C ALA A 64 4.80 -12.70 -0.59
N VAL A 65 4.36 -11.44 -0.54
CA VAL A 65 2.97 -11.08 -0.25
C VAL A 65 2.00 -11.63 -1.29
N ASN A 66 2.35 -11.58 -2.58
CA ASN A 66 1.55 -12.18 -3.66
C ASN A 66 1.36 -13.68 -3.47
N GLY A 67 2.44 -14.42 -3.26
CA GLY A 67 2.38 -15.87 -3.08
C GLY A 67 1.58 -16.25 -1.84
N TRP A 68 1.78 -15.53 -0.75
CA TRP A 68 1.00 -15.71 0.47
C TRP A 68 -0.48 -15.36 0.25
N ALA A 69 -0.77 -14.20 -0.36
CA ALA A 69 -2.14 -13.73 -0.61
C ALA A 69 -2.93 -14.66 -1.50
N ALA A 70 -2.33 -15.15 -2.59
CA ALA A 70 -2.95 -16.14 -3.47
C ALA A 70 -3.34 -17.41 -2.69
N CYS A 71 -2.46 -17.87 -1.78
CA CYS A 71 -2.73 -19.03 -0.95
C CYS A 71 -3.90 -18.81 0.03
N VAL A 72 -3.89 -17.72 0.81
CA VAL A 72 -4.91 -17.50 1.86
C VAL A 72 -6.25 -17.04 1.32
N THR A 73 -6.28 -16.42 0.13
CA THR A 73 -7.50 -15.94 -0.51
C THR A 73 -8.04 -16.88 -1.57
N THR A 74 -7.22 -17.81 -2.09
CA THR A 74 -7.52 -18.65 -3.26
C THR A 74 -7.83 -17.85 -4.53
N LYS A 75 -7.19 -16.69 -4.67
CA LYS A 75 -7.33 -15.79 -5.82
C LYS A 75 -5.99 -15.59 -6.49
N ASP A 76 -5.99 -15.65 -7.84
CA ASP A 76 -4.78 -15.52 -8.64
C ASP A 76 -4.51 -14.08 -9.10
N ARG A 77 -5.54 -13.23 -9.09
CA ARG A 77 -5.44 -11.84 -9.54
C ARG A 77 -5.29 -10.89 -8.36
N ASP A 78 -4.29 -10.01 -8.44
CA ASP A 78 -4.04 -9.03 -7.37
C ASP A 78 -5.24 -8.11 -7.10
N SER A 79 -6.01 -7.70 -8.11
CA SER A 79 -7.23 -6.91 -7.91
C SER A 79 -8.29 -7.63 -7.06
N GLU A 80 -8.33 -8.96 -7.13
CA GLU A 80 -9.29 -9.78 -6.37
C GLU A 80 -8.82 -9.98 -4.93
N TYR A 81 -7.56 -10.41 -4.71
CA TYR A 81 -7.10 -10.66 -3.35
C TYR A 81 -6.88 -9.37 -2.55
N ILE A 82 -6.45 -8.27 -3.16
CA ILE A 82 -6.36 -6.98 -2.47
C ILE A 82 -7.72 -6.60 -1.88
N GLY A 83 -8.81 -6.81 -2.64
CA GLY A 83 -10.17 -6.59 -2.16
C GLY A 83 -10.55 -7.43 -0.94
N LEU A 84 -10.01 -8.65 -0.80
CA LEU A 84 -10.23 -9.51 0.36
C LEU A 84 -9.33 -9.15 1.54
N LEU A 85 -8.05 -8.81 1.27
CA LEU A 85 -7.08 -8.48 2.29
C LEU A 85 -7.47 -7.21 3.07
N TRP A 86 -7.91 -6.15 2.39
CA TRP A 86 -8.27 -4.92 3.11
C TRP A 86 -9.56 -5.06 3.93
N ARG A 87 -10.47 -6.02 3.56
CA ARG A 87 -11.68 -6.34 4.32
C ARG A 87 -11.44 -7.30 5.48
N SER A 88 -10.26 -7.91 5.59
CA SER A 88 -9.96 -8.89 6.62
C SER A 88 -9.90 -8.25 8.01
N LEU A 89 -10.78 -8.70 8.90
CA LEU A 89 -10.76 -8.27 10.30
C LEU A 89 -9.46 -8.66 10.98
N ASP A 90 -8.98 -9.87 10.77
CA ASP A 90 -7.75 -10.37 11.39
C ASP A 90 -6.54 -9.48 11.04
N LEU A 91 -6.44 -9.06 9.77
CA LEU A 91 -5.34 -8.17 9.34
C LEU A 91 -5.50 -6.74 9.90
N ARG A 92 -6.73 -6.24 9.99
CA ARG A 92 -7.00 -4.94 10.61
C ARG A 92 -6.63 -4.91 12.09
N GLU A 93 -7.05 -5.93 12.84
CA GLU A 93 -6.74 -6.08 14.25
C GLU A 93 -5.23 -6.20 14.48
N LYS A 94 -4.55 -7.06 13.71
CA LYS A 94 -3.09 -7.21 13.76
C LYS A 94 -2.37 -5.89 13.46
N PHE A 95 -2.81 -5.14 12.46
CA PHE A 95 -2.21 -3.85 12.12
C PHE A 95 -2.40 -2.83 13.23
N THR A 96 -3.61 -2.71 13.76
CA THR A 96 -3.92 -1.80 14.87
C THR A 96 -3.12 -2.15 16.12
N THR A 97 -3.03 -3.45 16.46
CA THR A 97 -2.25 -3.95 17.59
C THR A 97 -0.77 -3.63 17.42
N LEU A 98 -0.23 -3.81 16.21
CA LEU A 98 1.18 -3.54 15.93
C LEU A 98 1.49 -2.03 15.99
N LEU A 99 0.60 -1.18 15.47
CA LEU A 99 0.74 0.28 15.61
C LEU A 99 0.79 0.73 17.07
N ALA A 100 -0.03 0.11 17.92
CA ALA A 100 -0.10 0.47 19.34
C ALA A 100 1.11 -0.02 20.15
N ASN A 101 1.69 -1.17 19.78
CA ASN A 101 2.67 -1.87 20.62
C ASN A 101 4.10 -1.84 20.09
N ASN A 102 4.32 -1.37 18.86
CA ASN A 102 5.64 -1.32 18.24
C ASN A 102 5.94 0.11 17.72
N SER A 103 6.70 0.85 18.52
CA SER A 103 7.04 2.25 18.21
C SER A 103 7.83 2.41 16.91
N GLY A 104 8.72 1.47 16.57
CA GLY A 104 9.48 1.51 15.33
C GLY A 104 8.59 1.33 14.11
N PHE A 105 7.65 0.39 14.15
CA PHE A 105 6.65 0.21 13.10
C PHE A 105 5.74 1.43 12.98
N SER A 106 5.25 1.93 14.12
CA SER A 106 4.38 3.11 14.18
C SER A 106 5.03 4.34 13.56
N SER A 107 6.32 4.57 13.83
CA SER A 107 7.08 5.68 13.24
C SER A 107 7.12 5.58 11.70
N VAL A 108 7.55 4.44 11.17
CA VAL A 108 7.65 4.22 9.72
C VAL A 108 6.29 4.33 9.03
N ALA A 109 5.25 3.73 9.60
CA ALA A 109 3.89 3.79 9.05
C ALA A 109 3.35 5.23 9.07
N THR A 110 3.65 6.01 10.11
CA THR A 110 3.27 7.43 10.20
C THR A 110 4.02 8.28 9.17
N GLU A 111 5.31 8.03 8.96
CA GLU A 111 6.07 8.69 7.91
C GLU A 111 5.53 8.37 6.52
N PHE A 112 5.19 7.11 6.25
CA PHE A 112 4.55 6.71 4.99
C PHE A 112 3.19 7.40 4.81
N HIS A 113 2.38 7.45 5.86
CA HIS A 113 1.09 8.13 5.87
C HIS A 113 1.18 9.62 5.51
N ALA A 114 2.24 10.30 5.90
CA ALA A 114 2.47 11.70 5.56
C ALA A 114 2.60 11.98 4.04
N PHE A 115 2.87 10.92 3.25
CA PHE A 115 2.95 10.99 1.79
C PHE A 115 1.62 10.69 1.08
N TRP A 116 0.54 10.41 1.81
CA TRP A 116 -0.74 10.18 1.17
C TRP A 116 -1.41 11.48 0.72
N PRO A 117 -2.14 11.45 -0.39
CA PRO A 117 -2.39 10.32 -1.28
C PRO A 117 -1.20 10.01 -2.20
N ILE A 118 -1.06 8.75 -2.61
CA ILE A 118 -0.09 8.34 -3.63
C ILE A 118 -0.74 8.45 -5.00
N PHE A 119 -0.22 9.30 -5.86
CA PHE A 119 -0.77 9.54 -7.18
C PHE A 119 -0.40 8.44 -8.18
N LYS A 120 -1.25 8.23 -9.17
CA LYS A 120 -0.96 7.40 -10.32
C LYS A 120 -0.09 8.19 -11.30
N ALA A 121 1.19 7.89 -11.33
CA ALA A 121 2.17 8.65 -12.09
C ALA A 121 1.90 8.66 -13.61
N GLN A 122 1.35 7.56 -14.16
CA GLN A 122 0.98 7.47 -15.57
C GLN A 122 -0.06 8.52 -15.98
N ASP A 123 -1.04 8.79 -15.13
CA ASP A 123 -2.09 9.76 -15.43
C ASP A 123 -1.54 11.19 -15.39
N ILE A 124 -0.57 11.47 -14.50
CA ILE A 124 0.16 12.72 -14.46
C ILE A 124 0.88 12.96 -15.79
N ARG A 125 1.58 11.94 -16.31
CA ARG A 125 2.30 12.05 -17.58
C ARG A 125 1.37 12.16 -18.79
N ARG A 126 0.30 11.35 -18.82
CA ARG A 126 -0.66 11.33 -19.96
C ARG A 126 -1.47 12.60 -20.07
N ALA A 127 -1.79 13.23 -18.96
CA ALA A 127 -2.54 14.49 -18.97
C ALA A 127 -1.71 15.68 -19.47
N GLY A 128 -0.45 15.45 -19.87
CA GLY A 128 0.39 16.49 -20.47
C GLY A 128 0.67 17.63 -19.51
N HIS A 129 0.89 17.33 -18.24
CA HIS A 129 1.19 18.33 -17.20
C HIS A 129 2.55 19.00 -17.44
N HIS A 130 2.71 19.53 -18.63
CA HIS A 130 3.86 20.32 -19.01
C HIS A 130 3.93 21.56 -18.10
N GLY A 131 4.94 21.60 -17.25
CA GLY A 131 5.17 22.71 -16.31
C GLY A 131 4.88 22.43 -14.84
N LEU A 132 4.22 21.31 -14.48
CA LEU A 132 4.15 20.91 -13.08
C LEU A 132 5.48 20.32 -12.63
N ASN A 133 6.00 20.85 -11.53
CA ASN A 133 7.12 20.22 -10.85
C ASN A 133 6.64 18.98 -10.13
N ILE A 134 6.92 17.80 -10.69
CA ILE A 134 6.53 16.50 -10.11
C ILE A 134 7.12 16.25 -8.73
N ASN A 135 8.17 16.99 -8.36
CA ASN A 135 8.76 16.95 -7.02
C ASN A 135 8.07 17.92 -6.04
N ASN A 136 7.23 18.84 -6.55
CA ASN A 136 6.44 19.74 -5.71
C ASN A 136 5.07 19.11 -5.41
N ARG A 137 5.02 18.34 -4.30
CA ARG A 137 3.82 17.64 -3.89
C ARG A 137 2.61 18.55 -3.70
N LYS A 138 2.78 19.76 -3.17
CA LYS A 138 1.70 20.70 -2.96
C LYS A 138 1.07 21.13 -4.30
N GLU A 139 1.91 21.46 -5.28
CA GLU A 139 1.47 21.85 -6.62
C GLU A 139 0.67 20.72 -7.32
N ILE A 140 1.13 19.46 -7.16
CA ILE A 140 0.43 18.28 -7.69
C ILE A 140 -0.93 18.11 -7.00
N ILE A 141 -1.00 18.21 -5.68
CA ILE A 141 -2.25 18.09 -4.91
C ILE A 141 -3.23 19.17 -5.33
N ASP A 142 -2.81 20.43 -5.39
CA ASP A 142 -3.64 21.57 -5.77
C ASP A 142 -4.17 21.41 -7.20
N TYR A 143 -3.32 20.92 -8.12
CA TYR A 143 -3.72 20.62 -9.50
C TYR A 143 -4.78 19.52 -9.58
N TYR A 144 -4.57 18.40 -8.89
CA TYR A 144 -5.53 17.29 -8.87
C TYR A 144 -6.87 17.71 -8.28
N PHE A 145 -6.85 18.44 -7.19
CA PHE A 145 -8.05 18.95 -6.55
C PHE A 145 -8.82 19.88 -7.50
N LYS A 146 -8.12 20.84 -8.12
CA LYS A 146 -8.73 21.82 -9.04
C LYS A 146 -9.35 21.16 -10.29
N ASN A 147 -8.77 20.09 -10.78
CA ASN A 147 -9.20 19.43 -12.01
C ASN A 147 -10.06 18.18 -11.77
N GLY A 148 -10.43 17.87 -10.54
CA GLY A 148 -11.29 16.72 -10.20
C GLY A 148 -10.70 15.37 -10.57
N ILE A 149 -9.37 15.24 -10.58
CA ILE A 149 -8.68 14.01 -10.94
C ILE A 149 -8.65 13.09 -9.73
N SER A 150 -9.12 11.84 -9.90
CA SER A 150 -9.26 10.85 -8.83
C SER A 150 -8.26 9.67 -8.92
N SER A 151 -7.18 9.83 -9.68
CA SER A 151 -6.19 8.77 -9.89
C SER A 151 -5.12 8.73 -8.79
N TYR A 152 -5.54 8.47 -7.57
CA TYR A 152 -4.68 8.39 -6.39
C TYR A 152 -5.14 7.27 -5.45
N ALA A 153 -4.35 6.97 -4.42
CA ALA A 153 -4.69 6.03 -3.36
C ALA A 153 -4.18 6.55 -1.99
N PRO A 154 -4.95 6.43 -0.92
CA PRO A 154 -6.33 5.90 -0.89
C PRO A 154 -7.32 6.78 -1.68
N ASP A 155 -8.31 6.14 -2.34
CA ASP A 155 -9.26 6.83 -3.23
C ASP A 155 -10.32 7.67 -2.50
N CYS A 156 -10.44 7.52 -1.18
CA CYS A 156 -11.28 8.35 -0.32
C CYS A 156 -10.62 9.67 0.12
N TRP A 157 -9.44 10.01 -0.40
CA TRP A 157 -8.72 11.20 0.05
C TRP A 157 -9.53 12.50 -0.08
N GLN A 158 -10.20 12.72 -1.21
CA GLN A 158 -11.02 13.94 -1.40
C GLN A 158 -12.20 14.00 -0.42
N PHE A 159 -12.80 12.86 -0.08
CA PHE A 159 -13.83 12.78 0.93
C PHE A 159 -13.34 13.31 2.28
N HIS A 160 -12.20 12.80 2.77
CA HIS A 160 -11.62 13.28 4.02
C HIS A 160 -11.18 14.74 3.97
N GLN A 161 -10.59 15.18 2.85
CA GLN A 161 -10.21 16.59 2.66
C GLN A 161 -11.42 17.52 2.71
N SER A 162 -12.52 17.14 2.09
CA SER A 162 -13.76 17.94 2.10
C SER A 162 -14.40 18.01 3.49
N ALA A 163 -14.22 16.96 4.31
CA ALA A 163 -14.67 16.92 5.69
C ALA A 163 -13.70 17.64 6.67
N GLY A 164 -12.53 18.10 6.20
CA GLY A 164 -11.48 18.66 7.06
C GLY A 164 -10.78 17.60 7.93
N GLU A 165 -10.88 16.35 7.56
CA GLU A 165 -10.35 15.22 8.29
C GLU A 165 -9.07 14.67 7.64
N LYS A 166 -8.24 13.98 8.44
CA LYS A 166 -7.13 13.19 7.93
C LYS A 166 -7.61 11.79 7.58
N ILE A 167 -7.04 11.21 6.52
CA ILE A 167 -7.23 9.78 6.22
C ILE A 167 -6.76 8.97 7.43
N PRO A 168 -7.53 7.96 7.89
CA PRO A 168 -7.09 7.09 8.97
C PRO A 168 -5.82 6.30 8.63
N LEU A 169 -4.89 6.21 9.56
CA LEU A 169 -3.75 5.29 9.46
C LEU A 169 -4.19 3.91 9.95
N ASP A 170 -4.76 3.14 9.05
CA ASP A 170 -5.23 1.78 9.29
C ASP A 170 -4.82 0.85 8.14
N TRP A 171 -5.08 -0.44 8.30
CA TRP A 171 -4.70 -1.45 7.31
C TRP A 171 -5.29 -1.21 5.92
N PRO A 172 -6.61 -0.95 5.75
CA PRO A 172 -7.20 -0.75 4.44
C PRO A 172 -6.56 0.37 3.64
N HIS A 173 -6.41 1.54 4.25
CA HIS A 173 -5.83 2.71 3.59
C HIS A 173 -4.34 2.50 3.31
N THR A 174 -3.62 1.89 4.26
CA THR A 174 -2.19 1.55 4.10
C THR A 174 -1.98 0.58 2.95
N LEU A 175 -2.79 -0.49 2.88
CA LEU A 175 -2.69 -1.48 1.79
C LEU A 175 -2.94 -0.84 0.41
N GLN A 176 -3.95 0.04 0.31
CA GLN A 176 -4.24 0.74 -0.94
C GLN A 176 -3.09 1.66 -1.38
N ALA A 177 -2.50 2.39 -0.43
CA ALA A 177 -1.34 3.23 -0.71
C ALA A 177 -0.13 2.40 -1.17
N ILE A 178 0.19 1.30 -0.48
CA ILE A 178 1.26 0.36 -0.86
C ILE A 178 0.99 -0.24 -2.24
N TYR A 179 -0.25 -0.67 -2.51
CA TYR A 179 -0.63 -1.22 -3.81
C TYR A 179 -0.47 -0.21 -4.94
N ARG A 180 -0.73 1.08 -4.69
CA ARG A 180 -0.47 2.16 -5.65
C ARG A 180 1.03 2.36 -5.89
N VAL A 181 1.85 2.33 -4.85
CA VAL A 181 3.33 2.39 -5.00
C VAL A 181 3.81 1.24 -5.85
N ARG A 182 3.34 0.02 -5.58
CA ARG A 182 3.64 -1.19 -6.38
C ARG A 182 3.28 -0.99 -7.85
N ASN A 183 2.06 -0.53 -8.12
CA ASN A 183 1.62 -0.35 -9.50
C ASN A 183 2.49 0.68 -10.23
N ASN A 184 2.79 1.81 -9.61
CA ASN A 184 3.70 2.80 -10.18
C ASN A 184 5.09 2.20 -10.46
N LEU A 185 5.63 1.41 -9.51
CA LEU A 185 6.95 0.79 -9.65
C LEU A 185 6.98 -0.21 -10.82
N PHE A 186 6.01 -1.14 -10.87
CA PHE A 186 5.98 -2.20 -11.88
C PHE A 186 5.64 -1.70 -13.29
N HIS A 187 5.04 -0.53 -13.41
CA HIS A 187 4.84 0.13 -14.70
C HIS A 187 6.00 1.06 -15.09
N GLY A 188 7.13 1.02 -14.38
CA GLY A 188 8.31 1.84 -14.66
C GLY A 188 8.09 3.33 -14.42
N GLU A 189 7.16 3.69 -13.55
CA GLU A 189 6.75 5.07 -13.28
C GLU A 189 7.42 5.65 -12.03
N LYS A 190 8.21 4.85 -11.34
CA LYS A 190 9.08 5.25 -10.23
C LYS A 190 10.53 5.27 -10.68
N SER A 191 11.23 6.34 -10.35
CA SER A 191 12.63 6.52 -10.73
C SER A 191 13.54 6.31 -9.51
N ALA A 192 14.51 5.41 -9.67
CA ALA A 192 15.57 5.23 -8.67
C ALA A 192 16.49 6.47 -8.55
N HIS A 193 16.36 7.43 -9.45
CA HIS A 193 17.12 8.69 -9.40
C HIS A 193 16.33 9.85 -8.78
N SER A 194 15.05 9.66 -8.46
CA SER A 194 14.23 10.65 -7.76
C SER A 194 14.25 10.38 -6.26
N GLU A 195 14.79 11.28 -5.47
CA GLU A 195 14.83 11.18 -3.99
C GLU A 195 13.43 10.96 -3.41
N MET A 196 12.42 11.64 -3.96
CA MET A 196 11.02 11.49 -3.53
C MET A 196 10.50 10.10 -3.82
N ASP A 197 10.79 9.54 -5.00
CA ASP A 197 10.37 8.19 -5.38
C ASP A 197 11.09 7.14 -4.53
N GLN A 198 12.40 7.33 -4.27
CA GLN A 198 13.16 6.47 -3.37
C GLN A 198 12.54 6.45 -1.97
N LEU A 199 12.27 7.62 -1.41
CA LEU A 199 11.69 7.74 -0.07
C LEU A 199 10.31 7.08 0.03
N ILE A 200 9.43 7.33 -0.95
CA ILE A 200 8.08 6.72 -0.96
C ILE A 200 8.17 5.19 -1.08
N VAL A 201 9.02 4.67 -1.96
CA VAL A 201 9.20 3.21 -2.12
C VAL A 201 9.80 2.61 -0.86
N LYS A 202 10.82 3.24 -0.26
CA LYS A 202 11.44 2.82 0.99
C LYS A 202 10.41 2.72 2.12
N LEU A 203 9.61 3.76 2.34
CA LEU A 203 8.62 3.78 3.42
C LEU A 203 7.49 2.77 3.18
N ALA A 204 7.03 2.62 1.93
CA ALA A 204 6.06 1.59 1.57
C ALA A 204 6.61 0.18 1.83
N PHE A 205 7.87 -0.06 1.44
CA PHE A 205 8.58 -1.32 1.66
C PHE A 205 8.71 -1.63 3.16
N GLN A 206 9.25 -0.69 3.92
CA GLN A 206 9.47 -0.86 5.36
C GLN A 206 8.15 -1.06 6.13
N THR A 207 7.08 -0.37 5.71
CA THR A 207 5.74 -0.56 6.28
C THR A 207 5.21 -1.95 5.96
N LEU A 208 5.32 -2.40 4.71
CA LEU A 208 4.83 -3.72 4.29
C LEU A 208 5.55 -4.85 5.04
N ILE A 209 6.88 -4.88 4.96
CA ILE A 209 7.68 -5.94 5.58
C ILE A 209 7.61 -5.90 7.10
N GLY A 210 7.56 -4.69 7.68
CA GLY A 210 7.40 -4.48 9.11
C GLY A 210 6.08 -5.02 9.63
N PHE A 211 4.99 -4.83 8.87
CA PHE A 211 3.68 -5.38 9.22
C PHE A 211 3.68 -6.92 9.15
N PHE A 212 4.11 -7.49 8.04
CA PHE A 212 4.07 -8.95 7.86
C PHE A 212 4.95 -9.69 8.86
N ARG A 213 6.13 -9.13 9.18
CA ARG A 213 7.02 -9.70 10.20
C ARG A 213 6.50 -9.48 11.63
N GLY A 214 6.14 -8.24 11.96
CA GLY A 214 5.71 -7.87 13.30
C GLY A 214 4.36 -8.48 13.71
N ALA A 215 3.51 -8.79 12.75
CA ALA A 215 2.23 -9.48 12.96
C ALA A 215 2.34 -11.02 12.82
N GLU A 216 3.55 -11.56 12.67
CA GLU A 216 3.84 -13.00 12.52
C GLU A 216 3.02 -13.66 11.40
N ILE A 217 2.97 -12.99 10.24
CA ILE A 217 2.26 -13.49 9.06
C ILE A 217 3.22 -14.28 8.16
N LEU A 218 4.44 -13.77 7.99
CA LEU A 218 5.57 -14.36 7.27
C LEU A 218 6.87 -14.22 8.04
#